data_17bd89e491c3bf96fe77b3d8280444ed
#
_entry.id   17bd89e491c3bf96fe77b3d8280444ed
#
_cell.length_a   1.000
_cell.length_b   1.000
_cell.length_c   1.000
_cell.angle_alpha   90.00
_cell.angle_beta   90.00
_cell.angle_gamma   90.00
#
_symmetry.space_group_name_H-M   'P 1'
#
loop_
_entity.id
_entity.type
_entity.pdbx_description
1 polymer ?
#
loop_
_entity_poly.entity_id
_entity_poly.type
_entity_poly.pdbx_seq_one_letter_code
_entity_poly.pdbx_strand_id
1 'polypeptide(L)'
;MDSLSQVFQGHRHESGFVVLGRRRVKEISVTGTASAGILDMFDTDTAPEAGTYAQSGTTVTVTDTGHGLSTGDVVGIAFETGTGGTAQPGNYAITVTSANAFTVTMLNSDTITGTPACRYVASTPGKEEPKRWLMTKETAAADTFANVFQIPNSGFIVRYGLYFHMANLDVADAFYE
;
A
#
# COMPACT_ATOMS: atom_id res chain seq x y z
N MET A 1 -19.84 -25.08 22.20
CA MET A 1 -20.47 -24.59 20.95
C MET A 1 -19.37 -23.91 20.18
N ASP A 2 -18.80 -24.63 19.18
CA ASP A 2 -17.82 -24.03 18.30
C ASP A 2 -18.51 -22.98 17.46
N SER A 3 -18.18 -21.71 17.69
CA SER A 3 -18.57 -20.64 16.78
C SER A 3 -17.82 -20.91 15.50
N LEU A 4 -18.49 -21.40 14.48
CA LEU A 4 -17.97 -21.47 13.13
C LEU A 4 -17.51 -20.05 12.77
N SER A 5 -16.20 -19.85 12.69
CA SER A 5 -15.62 -18.61 12.20
C SER A 5 -16.09 -18.44 10.76
N GLN A 6 -16.99 -17.48 10.52
CA GLN A 6 -17.46 -17.20 9.18
C GLN A 6 -16.33 -16.51 8.42
N VAL A 7 -15.84 -17.14 7.37
CA VAL A 7 -14.89 -16.53 6.43
C VAL A 7 -15.70 -15.78 5.37
N PHE A 8 -15.42 -14.50 5.23
CA PHE A 8 -15.99 -13.64 4.19
C PHE A 8 -14.95 -13.44 3.09
N GLN A 9 -15.43 -13.21 1.88
CA GLN A 9 -14.59 -12.86 0.74
C GLN A 9 -14.92 -11.44 0.28
N GLY A 10 -13.90 -10.62 0.13
CA GLY A 10 -13.98 -9.35 -0.57
C GLY A 10 -13.29 -9.45 -1.92
N HIS A 11 -13.97 -9.09 -2.98
CA HIS A 11 -13.56 -9.25 -4.37
C HIS A 11 -13.42 -7.92 -5.07
N ARG A 12 -12.33 -7.73 -5.83
CA ARG A 12 -12.04 -6.49 -6.56
C ARG A 12 -11.50 -6.75 -7.96
N HIS A 13 -12.00 -5.98 -8.92
CA HIS A 13 -11.47 -5.84 -10.28
C HIS A 13 -10.76 -4.49 -10.49
N GLU A 14 -10.82 -3.62 -9.51
CA GLU A 14 -10.22 -2.28 -9.52
C GLU A 14 -9.80 -1.88 -8.11
N SER A 15 -8.98 -0.84 -8.01
CA SER A 15 -8.56 -0.28 -6.72
C SER A 15 -9.76 0.13 -5.87
N GLY A 16 -9.75 -0.21 -4.58
CA GLY A 16 -10.84 0.14 -3.68
C GLY A 16 -10.82 -0.60 -2.36
N PHE A 17 -11.81 -0.27 -1.52
CA PHE A 17 -11.98 -0.97 -0.25
C PHE A 17 -12.51 -2.38 -0.46
N VAL A 18 -11.81 -3.34 0.14
CA VAL A 18 -12.26 -4.74 0.24
C VAL A 18 -13.20 -4.89 1.42
N VAL A 19 -12.85 -4.29 2.54
CA VAL A 19 -13.65 -4.30 3.78
C VAL A 19 -13.35 -3.06 4.60
N LEU A 20 -14.35 -2.55 5.32
CA LEU A 20 -14.21 -1.49 6.30
C LEU A 20 -14.29 -2.04 7.73
N GLY A 21 -13.64 -1.34 8.64
CA GLY A 21 -13.58 -1.67 10.05
C GLY A 21 -12.58 -2.80 10.36
N ARG A 22 -12.50 -3.14 11.63
CA ARG A 22 -11.54 -4.13 12.11
C ARG A 22 -11.88 -5.53 11.64
N ARG A 23 -10.94 -6.17 10.95
CA ARG A 23 -11.06 -7.54 10.42
C ARG A 23 -9.74 -8.29 10.55
N ARG A 24 -9.82 -9.60 10.52
CA ARG A 24 -8.67 -10.47 10.43
C ARG A 24 -8.58 -11.05 9.03
N VAL A 25 -7.53 -10.72 8.30
CA VAL A 25 -7.27 -11.21 6.95
C VAL A 25 -6.49 -12.52 7.05
N LYS A 26 -6.99 -13.56 6.40
CA LYS A 26 -6.44 -14.93 6.43
C LYS A 26 -5.69 -15.29 5.17
N GLU A 27 -6.18 -14.83 4.05
CA GLU A 27 -5.67 -15.19 2.75
C GLU A 27 -5.91 -14.07 1.76
N ILE A 28 -5.02 -13.93 0.81
CA ILE A 28 -5.14 -13.02 -0.31
C ILE A 28 -4.85 -13.79 -1.58
N SER A 29 -5.68 -13.60 -2.59
CA SER A 29 -5.49 -14.16 -3.92
C SER A 29 -5.43 -13.04 -4.94
N VAL A 30 -4.52 -13.12 -5.89
CA VAL A 30 -4.41 -12.16 -7.01
C VAL A 30 -4.28 -12.89 -8.32
N THR A 31 -4.92 -12.37 -9.35
CA THR A 31 -4.79 -12.82 -10.74
C THR A 31 -4.22 -11.66 -11.55
N GLY A 32 -3.09 -11.91 -12.21
CA GLY A 32 -2.44 -10.93 -13.07
C GLY A 32 -3.07 -10.87 -14.45
N THR A 33 -2.62 -9.89 -15.22
CA THR A 33 -2.93 -9.75 -16.65
C THR A 33 -1.73 -10.20 -17.51
N ALA A 34 -1.73 -9.86 -18.80
CA ALA A 34 -0.58 -10.07 -19.67
C ALA A 34 0.67 -9.24 -19.28
N SER A 35 0.48 -8.20 -18.47
CA SER A 35 1.56 -7.34 -17.95
C SER A 35 1.86 -7.69 -16.50
N ALA A 36 3.08 -7.41 -16.06
CA ALA A 36 3.41 -7.49 -14.62
C ALA A 36 2.49 -6.59 -13.81
N GLY A 37 1.91 -7.12 -12.76
CA GLY A 37 0.92 -6.43 -11.92
C GLY A 37 1.43 -6.18 -10.51
N ILE A 38 0.84 -5.19 -9.85
CA ILE A 38 1.16 -4.80 -8.47
C ILE A 38 -0.14 -4.71 -7.68
N LEU A 39 -0.14 -5.29 -6.49
CA LEU A 39 -1.15 -5.10 -5.46
C LEU A 39 -0.51 -4.46 -4.24
N ASP A 40 -0.82 -3.21 -3.97
CA ASP A 40 -0.49 -2.55 -2.71
C ASP A 40 -1.66 -2.61 -1.75
N MET A 41 -1.38 -2.95 -0.51
CA MET A 41 -2.38 -3.11 0.53
C MET A 41 -2.18 -2.11 1.64
N PHE A 42 -3.27 -1.43 2.02
CA PHE A 42 -3.28 -0.43 3.08
C PHE A 42 -4.33 -0.75 4.14
N ASP A 43 -3.96 -0.55 5.41
CA ASP A 43 -4.89 -0.50 6.53
C ASP A 43 -5.36 0.94 6.70
N THR A 44 -6.53 1.25 6.19
CA THR A 44 -7.06 2.61 6.12
C THR A 44 -8.58 2.62 6.02
N ASP A 45 -9.21 3.72 6.42
CA ASP A 45 -10.63 4.03 6.21
C ASP A 45 -10.87 5.11 5.15
N THR A 46 -9.79 5.63 4.56
CA THR A 46 -9.81 6.59 3.45
C THR A 46 -9.00 6.05 2.28
N ALA A 47 -9.37 6.39 1.05
CA ALA A 47 -8.56 6.04 -0.11
C ALA A 47 -7.15 6.64 0.05
N PRO A 48 -6.10 5.92 -0.35
CA PRO A 48 -4.75 6.48 -0.38
C PRO A 48 -4.64 7.70 -1.29
N GLU A 49 -3.91 8.71 -0.82
CA GLU A 49 -3.57 9.89 -1.62
C GLU A 49 -2.58 9.52 -2.73
N ALA A 50 -2.57 10.32 -3.78
CA ALA A 50 -1.73 10.15 -4.96
C ALA A 50 -0.68 11.24 -5.02
N GLY A 51 0.57 10.84 -5.20
CA GLY A 51 1.67 11.75 -5.45
C GLY A 51 2.62 11.21 -6.52
N THR A 52 3.66 11.97 -6.80
CA THR A 52 4.81 11.52 -7.58
C THR A 52 6.06 11.56 -6.72
N TYR A 53 7.10 10.83 -7.10
CA TYR A 53 8.32 10.82 -6.32
C TYR A 53 9.59 10.80 -7.16
N ALA A 54 10.70 11.12 -6.51
CA ALA A 54 12.04 10.88 -6.99
C ALA A 54 12.94 10.49 -5.82
N GLN A 55 13.96 9.67 -6.05
CA GLN A 55 14.95 9.30 -5.05
C GLN A 55 16.34 9.76 -5.46
N SER A 56 17.06 10.36 -4.52
CA SER A 56 18.48 10.70 -4.65
C SER A 56 19.21 10.28 -3.38
N GLY A 57 20.10 9.31 -3.52
CA GLY A 57 20.71 8.69 -2.37
C GLY A 57 19.68 7.99 -1.49
N THR A 58 19.69 8.25 -0.21
CA THR A 58 18.73 7.71 0.76
C THR A 58 17.46 8.57 0.91
N THR A 59 17.36 9.70 0.20
CA THR A 59 16.22 10.62 0.31
C THR A 59 15.25 10.41 -0.83
N VAL A 60 14.02 10.06 -0.49
CA VAL A 60 12.89 10.13 -1.43
C VAL A 60 12.14 11.42 -1.20
N THR A 61 11.96 12.20 -2.25
CA THR A 61 11.11 13.39 -2.26
C THR A 61 9.78 13.02 -2.90
N VAL A 62 8.69 13.22 -2.16
CA VAL A 62 7.33 13.05 -2.65
C VAL A 62 6.74 14.41 -2.93
N THR A 63 6.10 14.55 -4.09
CA THR A 63 5.39 15.75 -4.53
C THR A 63 3.90 15.47 -4.60
N ASP A 64 3.13 16.20 -3.84
CA ASP A 64 1.67 16.18 -3.82
C ASP A 64 1.15 17.57 -3.41
N THR A 65 0.34 18.17 -4.27
CA THR A 65 -0.10 19.56 -4.10
C THR A 65 -1.09 19.70 -2.96
N GLY A 66 -0.71 20.48 -1.94
CA GLY A 66 -1.60 20.78 -0.81
C GLY A 66 -1.82 19.57 0.11
N HIS A 67 -0.83 18.69 0.27
CA HIS A 67 -0.93 17.44 1.05
C HIS A 67 -1.34 17.62 2.52
N GLY A 68 -1.22 18.82 3.11
CA GLY A 68 -1.71 19.11 4.46
C GLY A 68 -0.99 18.40 5.61
N LEU A 69 0.12 17.74 5.34
CA LEU A 69 0.89 16.99 6.34
C LEU A 69 1.83 17.90 7.12
N SER A 70 2.29 17.41 8.28
CA SER A 70 3.26 18.06 9.15
C SER A 70 4.51 17.21 9.31
N THR A 71 5.66 17.85 9.52
CA THR A 71 6.88 17.11 9.88
C THR A 71 6.66 16.29 11.14
N GLY A 72 7.02 15.01 11.08
CA GLY A 72 6.80 14.01 12.12
C GLY A 72 5.54 13.15 11.93
N ASP A 73 4.65 13.48 11.00
CA ASP A 73 3.59 12.57 10.61
C ASP A 73 4.19 11.27 10.06
N VAL A 74 3.45 10.17 10.17
CA VAL A 74 3.85 8.87 9.62
C VAL A 74 3.02 8.57 8.40
N VAL A 75 3.67 8.24 7.29
CA VAL A 75 3.02 7.79 6.06
C VAL A 75 3.29 6.32 5.81
N GLY A 76 2.24 5.55 5.50
CA GLY A 76 2.36 4.26 4.86
C GLY A 76 2.34 4.47 3.35
N ILE A 77 3.43 4.16 2.64
CA ILE A 77 3.61 4.53 1.24
C ILE A 77 4.06 3.35 0.39
N ALA A 78 3.49 3.27 -0.81
CA ALA A 78 3.88 2.37 -1.89
C ALA A 78 4.32 3.18 -3.12
N PHE A 79 5.22 2.62 -3.91
CA PHE A 79 5.87 3.30 -5.01
C PHE A 79 5.75 2.50 -6.31
N GLU A 80 5.44 3.17 -7.41
CA GLU A 80 5.53 2.61 -8.75
C GLU A 80 6.96 2.69 -9.28
N THR A 81 7.28 1.83 -10.25
CA THR A 81 8.62 1.78 -10.85
C THR A 81 8.91 3.03 -11.69
N GLY A 82 10.01 3.69 -11.40
CA GLY A 82 10.55 4.80 -12.16
C GLY A 82 11.80 4.43 -12.96
N THR A 83 12.42 5.43 -13.59
CA THR A 83 13.73 5.25 -14.20
C THR A 83 14.79 5.10 -13.14
N GLY A 84 15.44 3.95 -13.09
CA GLY A 84 16.44 3.59 -12.08
C GLY A 84 15.93 2.58 -11.05
N GLY A 85 14.63 2.28 -11.02
CA GLY A 85 14.07 1.27 -10.11
C GLY A 85 12.80 1.71 -9.39
N THR A 86 12.57 1.08 -8.23
CA THR A 86 11.41 1.35 -7.36
C THR A 86 11.91 1.63 -5.94
N ALA A 87 11.46 2.70 -5.34
CA ALA A 87 11.75 2.98 -3.94
C ALA A 87 11.09 1.93 -3.04
N GLN A 88 11.69 1.67 -1.89
CA GLN A 88 11.20 0.65 -0.97
C GLN A 88 9.89 1.09 -0.30
N PRO A 89 8.78 0.37 -0.48
CA PRO A 89 7.54 0.68 0.20
C PRO A 89 7.66 0.42 1.71
N GLY A 90 6.86 1.17 2.50
CA GLY A 90 6.95 1.04 3.96
C GLY A 90 6.17 2.10 4.71
N ASN A 91 6.44 2.16 6.01
CA ASN A 91 5.86 3.17 6.91
C ASN A 91 6.98 4.07 7.41
N TYR A 92 6.92 5.35 7.10
CA TYR A 92 8.02 6.31 7.31
C TYR A 92 7.53 7.56 8.02
N ALA A 93 8.33 8.06 8.96
CA ALA A 93 8.19 9.44 9.44
C ALA A 93 8.66 10.40 8.34
N ILE A 94 7.93 11.49 8.16
CA ILE A 94 8.21 12.46 7.09
C ILE A 94 8.83 13.74 7.61
N THR A 95 9.52 14.43 6.70
CA THR A 95 9.92 15.82 6.86
C THR A 95 9.26 16.65 5.77
N VAL A 96 8.38 17.57 6.14
CA VAL A 96 7.73 18.49 5.19
C VAL A 96 8.73 19.54 4.75
N THR A 97 8.91 19.68 3.43
CA THR A 97 9.82 20.66 2.82
C THR A 97 9.09 21.86 2.23
N SER A 98 7.83 21.68 1.85
CA SER A 98 6.93 22.75 1.40
C SER A 98 5.46 22.31 1.54
N ALA A 99 4.51 23.17 1.22
CA ALA A 99 3.09 22.83 1.17
C ALA A 99 2.75 21.72 0.13
N ASN A 100 3.68 21.46 -0.79
CA ASN A 100 3.48 20.55 -1.92
C ASN A 100 4.51 19.41 -1.96
N ALA A 101 5.38 19.30 -0.94
CA ALA A 101 6.40 18.27 -0.93
C ALA A 101 6.84 17.89 0.48
N PHE A 102 7.13 16.62 0.65
CA PHE A 102 7.76 16.07 1.85
C PHE A 102 8.83 15.04 1.46
N THR A 103 9.69 14.71 2.40
CA THR A 103 10.73 13.69 2.22
C THR A 103 10.59 12.56 3.21
N VAL A 104 11.02 11.37 2.78
CA VAL A 104 11.24 10.19 3.63
C VAL A 104 12.68 9.70 3.45
N THR A 105 13.24 9.11 4.51
CA THR A 105 14.60 8.56 4.49
C THR A 105 14.54 7.05 4.34
N MET A 106 15.20 6.53 3.31
CA MET A 106 15.31 5.11 2.98
C MET A 106 16.56 4.50 3.61
N LEU A 107 16.57 3.18 3.75
CA LEU A 107 17.76 2.43 4.16
C LEU A 107 18.73 2.23 2.99
N ASN A 108 18.22 2.05 1.78
CA ASN A 108 19.00 1.88 0.56
C ASN A 108 19.21 3.21 -0.16
N SER A 109 20.37 3.33 -0.80
CA SER A 109 20.75 4.49 -1.61
C SER A 109 20.53 4.17 -3.08
N ASP A 110 19.66 4.94 -3.73
CA ASP A 110 19.31 4.78 -5.14
C ASP A 110 19.16 6.12 -5.85
N THR A 111 19.07 6.08 -7.17
CA THR A 111 18.72 7.24 -8.01
C THR A 111 17.54 6.88 -8.88
N ILE A 112 16.36 7.40 -8.52
CA ILE A 112 15.10 7.13 -9.22
C ILE A 112 14.55 8.45 -9.75
N THR A 113 14.29 8.49 -11.05
CA THR A 113 13.84 9.68 -11.77
C THR A 113 12.61 9.37 -12.63
N GLY A 114 12.11 10.37 -13.38
CA GLY A 114 10.96 10.18 -14.26
C GLY A 114 9.61 10.44 -13.60
N THR A 115 9.61 10.96 -12.36
CA THR A 115 8.39 11.29 -11.60
C THR A 115 7.35 10.15 -11.55
N PRO A 116 7.76 8.90 -11.19
CA PRO A 116 6.81 7.81 -11.04
C PRO A 116 5.79 8.11 -9.95
N ALA A 117 4.63 7.45 -10.03
CA ALA A 117 3.57 7.64 -9.06
C ALA A 117 3.88 6.94 -7.72
N CYS A 118 3.28 7.45 -6.66
CA CYS A 118 3.20 6.78 -5.36
C CYS A 118 1.79 6.91 -4.79
N ARG A 119 1.47 6.01 -3.85
CA ARG A 119 0.22 6.04 -3.08
C ARG A 119 0.57 6.01 -1.61
N TYR A 120 -0.09 6.84 -0.81
CA TYR A 120 0.18 6.88 0.60
C TYR A 120 -1.06 7.14 1.45
N VAL A 121 -1.00 6.68 2.69
CA VAL A 121 -1.95 7.01 3.76
C VAL A 121 -1.18 7.65 4.89
N ALA A 122 -1.75 8.69 5.50
CA ALA A 122 -1.05 9.44 6.53
C ALA A 122 -1.72 9.29 7.91
N SER A 123 -0.92 9.35 8.94
CA SER A 123 -1.33 9.34 10.34
C SER A 123 -0.59 10.40 11.12
N THR A 124 -1.31 11.12 11.97
CA THR A 124 -0.73 12.10 12.88
C THR A 124 -0.26 11.42 14.15
N PRO A 125 0.97 11.66 14.61
CA PRO A 125 1.48 11.13 15.88
C PRO A 125 0.57 11.46 17.06
N GLY A 126 0.38 10.49 17.96
CA GLY A 126 -0.42 10.67 19.18
C GLY A 126 -1.94 10.57 19.00
N LYS A 127 -2.43 10.37 17.80
CA LYS A 127 -3.79 9.90 17.53
C LYS A 127 -3.78 8.38 17.41
N GLU A 128 -4.95 7.77 17.27
CA GLU A 128 -5.13 6.32 17.21
C GLU A 128 -4.03 5.57 16.42
N GLU A 129 -4.00 4.26 16.48
CA GLU A 129 -3.07 3.43 15.74
C GLU A 129 -2.90 3.91 14.28
N PRO A 130 -1.69 4.03 13.77
CA PRO A 130 -1.46 4.67 12.47
C PRO A 130 -2.10 3.88 11.32
N LYS A 131 -2.73 4.59 10.40
CA LYS A 131 -3.00 4.09 9.06
C LYS A 131 -1.67 3.73 8.42
N ARG A 132 -1.62 2.63 7.67
CA ARG A 132 -0.32 2.10 7.24
C ARG A 132 -0.39 1.35 5.92
N TRP A 133 0.72 1.35 5.22
CA TRP A 133 1.01 0.35 4.22
C TRP A 133 1.26 -1.00 4.92
N LEU A 134 0.69 -2.06 4.35
CA LEU A 134 0.79 -3.41 4.89
C LEU A 134 1.81 -4.24 4.11
N MET A 135 1.63 -4.32 2.80
CA MET A 135 2.53 -5.05 1.91
C MET A 135 2.25 -4.71 0.45
N THR A 136 3.22 -4.99 -0.41
CA THR A 136 3.09 -5.02 -1.86
C THR A 136 3.25 -6.46 -2.34
N LYS A 137 2.43 -6.87 -3.28
CA LYS A 137 2.57 -8.12 -4.01
C LYS A 137 2.68 -7.84 -5.50
N GLU A 138 3.71 -8.39 -6.09
CA GLU A 138 3.95 -8.33 -7.53
C GLU A 138 3.56 -9.66 -8.19
N THR A 139 3.03 -9.58 -9.41
CA THR A 139 2.83 -10.74 -10.29
C THR A 139 3.75 -10.61 -11.51
N ALA A 140 4.21 -11.73 -12.02
CA ALA A 140 4.98 -11.74 -13.28
C ALA A 140 4.07 -11.37 -14.47
N ALA A 141 4.67 -10.90 -15.57
CA ALA A 141 3.96 -10.73 -16.82
C ALA A 141 3.41 -12.08 -17.32
N ALA A 142 2.20 -12.08 -17.85
CA ALA A 142 1.47 -13.27 -18.33
C ALA A 142 1.11 -14.29 -17.20
N ASP A 143 1.17 -13.88 -15.95
CA ASP A 143 0.71 -14.69 -14.81
C ASP A 143 -0.82 -14.58 -14.66
N THR A 144 -1.52 -15.33 -15.49
CA THR A 144 -3.00 -15.34 -15.55
C THR A 144 -3.62 -16.34 -14.57
N PHE A 145 -2.82 -17.01 -13.75
CA PHE A 145 -3.30 -17.91 -12.72
C PHE A 145 -3.45 -17.18 -11.38
N ALA A 146 -4.41 -17.61 -10.58
CA ALA A 146 -4.58 -17.07 -9.24
C ALA A 146 -3.38 -17.42 -8.36
N ASN A 147 -2.69 -16.40 -7.89
CA ASN A 147 -1.63 -16.52 -6.90
C ASN A 147 -2.22 -16.35 -5.51
N VAL A 148 -2.28 -17.44 -4.77
CA VAL A 148 -2.86 -17.48 -3.41
C VAL A 148 -1.75 -17.30 -2.38
N PHE A 149 -1.94 -16.31 -1.49
CA PHE A 149 -1.07 -16.07 -0.34
C PHE A 149 -1.79 -16.42 0.93
N GLN A 150 -1.45 -17.56 1.48
CA GLN A 150 -1.86 -17.88 2.84
C GLN A 150 -1.02 -17.10 3.83
N ILE A 151 -1.69 -16.38 4.71
CA ILE A 151 -1.03 -15.60 5.74
C ILE A 151 -0.75 -16.52 6.92
N PRO A 152 0.53 -16.74 7.29
CA PRO A 152 0.89 -17.69 8.35
C PRO A 152 0.22 -17.38 9.69
N ASN A 153 0.07 -18.40 10.50
CA ASN A 153 -0.53 -18.35 11.84
C ASN A 153 -2.00 -17.91 11.81
N SER A 154 -2.33 -16.86 12.50
CA SER A 154 -3.71 -16.40 12.63
C SER A 154 -4.11 -15.33 11.60
N GLY A 155 -3.31 -15.06 10.60
CA GLY A 155 -3.50 -13.93 9.68
C GLY A 155 -3.04 -12.60 10.32
N PHE A 156 -3.29 -11.49 9.65
CA PHE A 156 -3.06 -10.16 10.21
C PHE A 156 -4.37 -9.41 10.45
N ILE A 157 -4.34 -8.44 11.36
CA ILE A 157 -5.50 -7.61 11.66
C ILE A 157 -5.36 -6.27 10.96
N VAL A 158 -6.36 -5.91 10.15
CA VAL A 158 -6.62 -4.53 9.75
C VAL A 158 -7.52 -3.88 10.79
N ARG A 159 -7.31 -2.61 11.07
CA ARG A 159 -8.01 -1.87 12.13
C ARG A 159 -9.06 -0.92 11.58
N TYR A 160 -8.73 -0.26 10.50
CA TYR A 160 -9.59 0.71 9.82
C TYR A 160 -10.36 0.08 8.66
N GLY A 161 -9.68 -0.71 7.86
CA GLY A 161 -10.21 -1.39 6.70
C GLY A 161 -9.07 -1.79 5.77
N LEU A 162 -9.37 -2.68 4.83
CA LEU A 162 -8.42 -3.13 3.83
C LEU A 162 -8.71 -2.43 2.50
N TYR A 163 -7.77 -1.62 2.05
CA TYR A 163 -7.79 -1.01 0.73
C TYR A 163 -6.77 -1.69 -0.17
N PHE A 164 -7.19 -2.04 -1.39
CA PHE A 164 -6.34 -2.53 -2.47
C PHE A 164 -6.10 -1.42 -3.49
N HIS A 165 -4.84 -1.10 -3.75
CA HIS A 165 -4.42 -0.38 -4.93
C HIS A 165 -3.88 -1.39 -5.94
N MET A 166 -4.49 -1.44 -7.13
CA MET A 166 -4.24 -2.45 -8.16
C MET A 166 -3.70 -1.78 -9.42
N ALA A 167 -2.58 -2.28 -9.94
CA ALA A 167 -2.06 -1.90 -11.24
C ALA A 167 -1.79 -3.18 -12.05
N ASN A 168 -2.31 -3.26 -13.27
CA ASN A 168 -2.18 -4.41 -14.18
C ASN A 168 -2.64 -5.77 -13.55
N LEU A 169 -3.63 -5.74 -12.68
CA LEU A 169 -4.26 -6.92 -12.12
C LEU A 169 -5.69 -7.04 -12.63
N ASP A 170 -6.14 -8.29 -12.85
CA ASP A 170 -7.52 -8.58 -13.24
C ASP A 170 -8.41 -8.68 -12.02
N VAL A 171 -7.97 -9.42 -11.02
CA VAL A 171 -8.71 -9.70 -9.79
C VAL A 171 -7.80 -9.69 -8.58
N ALA A 172 -8.28 -9.16 -7.48
CA ALA A 172 -7.71 -9.36 -6.16
C ALA A 172 -8.81 -9.67 -5.14
N ASP A 173 -8.59 -10.72 -4.36
CA ASP A 173 -9.49 -11.18 -3.31
C ASP A 173 -8.83 -11.14 -1.95
N ALA A 174 -9.60 -10.86 -0.91
CA ALA A 174 -9.18 -11.11 0.46
C ALA A 174 -10.22 -11.96 1.20
N PHE A 175 -9.75 -12.92 1.94
CA PHE A 175 -10.56 -13.77 2.82
C PHE A 175 -10.33 -13.32 4.27
N TYR A 176 -11.41 -12.98 4.98
CA TYR A 176 -11.34 -12.37 6.31
C TYR A 176 -12.46 -12.86 7.24
N GLU A 177 -12.27 -12.66 8.54
CA GLU A 177 -13.23 -12.95 9.63
C GLU A 177 -13.39 -11.77 10.58
#